data_9075255eae36ff5268d9d77516619d8f
#
_entry.id   9075255eae36ff5268d9d77516619d8f
#
_cell.length_a   1.000
_cell.length_b   1.000
_cell.length_c   1.000
_cell.angle_alpha   90.00
_cell.angle_beta   90.00
_cell.angle_gamma   90.00
#
_symmetry.space_group_name_H-M   'P 1'
#
loop_
_entity.id
_entity.type
_entity.pdbx_description
1 polymer ?
#
loop_
_entity_poly.entity_id
_entity_poly.type
_entity_poly.pdbx_seq_one_letter_code
_entity_poly.pdbx_strand_id
1 'polypeptide(L)'
;MIIGFIGIGKLGSPASDFFEEAGHVVKRADVGDSIEDCVKDCEFVFVAVPTPHDPLYDGKYICSDLEPKDFSYDIVKDVITKANKVMNKEQCLVLISTVLPGTMRREIAHLANNTNLLYNPYLIAMGTVKADMANPEMIMIGGDSEWAAALQIMYMNMPVNCNRYIKGTYEEIESTKIFYNTFITMKITMCNMIQDVAMKLGNMNVDVVTQALAESTDRIMSPKYMKAGMGDGGSCHPRDNIALRWLAEELDLGYDLFGSIIHAREQQASNMAKYLKELSKEHDLPIVIMGKSFKPDLEYEDGSPSILVSQFCECTFDDVTKPAVFLLAHSRQTTFGKANKEYDLPEGSIAVDPWRERKDAIGYGV
;
A
#
# COMPACT_ATOMS: atom_id res chain seq x y z
N MET A 1 -18.87 25.31 9.88
CA MET A 1 -19.56 24.07 10.32
C MET A 1 -19.17 23.72 11.75
N ILE A 2 -19.95 22.88 12.41
CA ILE A 2 -19.62 22.35 13.74
C ILE A 2 -18.98 20.96 13.54
N ILE A 3 -17.81 20.77 14.15
CA ILE A 3 -16.99 19.54 13.99
C ILE A 3 -16.67 18.96 15.36
N GLY A 4 -16.83 17.67 15.52
CA GLY A 4 -16.42 16.94 16.72
C GLY A 4 -15.04 16.31 16.56
N PHE A 5 -14.25 16.26 17.63
CA PHE A 5 -13.03 15.48 17.74
C PHE A 5 -13.09 14.60 18.98
N ILE A 6 -12.94 13.30 18.81
CA ILE A 6 -12.85 12.32 19.89
C ILE A 6 -11.42 11.76 19.92
N GLY A 7 -10.77 11.93 21.07
CA GLY A 7 -9.34 11.62 21.25
C GLY A 7 -8.48 12.88 21.03
N ILE A 8 -8.13 13.57 22.14
CA ILE A 8 -7.38 14.84 22.15
C ILE A 8 -5.93 14.57 22.63
N GLY A 9 -5.36 13.50 22.13
CA GLY A 9 -3.97 13.16 22.36
C GLY A 9 -3.00 13.92 21.45
N LYS A 10 -1.78 13.37 21.29
CA LYS A 10 -0.68 13.98 20.50
C LYS A 10 -1.03 14.32 19.05
N LEU A 11 -1.99 13.60 18.45
CA LEU A 11 -2.50 13.86 17.11
C LEU A 11 -3.78 14.69 17.14
N GLY A 12 -4.76 14.28 17.94
CA GLY A 12 -6.09 14.88 17.93
C GLY A 12 -6.12 16.32 18.42
N SER A 13 -5.30 16.69 19.42
CA SER A 13 -5.23 18.07 19.90
C SER A 13 -4.76 19.03 18.79
N PRO A 14 -3.55 18.89 18.21
CA PRO A 14 -3.12 19.83 17.18
C PRO A 14 -3.95 19.75 15.89
N ALA A 15 -4.57 18.60 15.59
CA ALA A 15 -5.49 18.49 14.48
C ALA A 15 -6.78 19.30 14.75
N SER A 16 -7.39 19.13 15.92
CA SER A 16 -8.59 19.89 16.29
C SER A 16 -8.35 21.41 16.32
N ASP A 17 -7.17 21.83 16.79
CA ASP A 17 -6.77 23.25 16.77
C ASP A 17 -6.64 23.78 15.35
N PHE A 18 -6.10 22.99 14.41
CA PHE A 18 -5.99 23.39 13.01
C PHE A 18 -7.36 23.62 12.37
N PHE A 19 -8.37 22.80 12.67
CA PHE A 19 -9.72 22.98 12.20
C PHE A 19 -10.38 24.23 12.82
N GLU A 20 -10.13 24.53 14.10
CA GLU A 20 -10.62 25.72 14.77
C GLU A 20 -10.00 26.99 14.18
N GLU A 21 -8.68 27.00 13.94
CA GLU A 21 -7.96 28.07 13.26
C GLU A 21 -8.45 28.29 11.81
N ALA A 22 -8.95 27.23 11.16
CA ALA A 22 -9.59 27.30 9.84
C ALA A 22 -11.04 27.86 9.88
N GLY A 23 -11.54 28.28 11.06
CA GLY A 23 -12.83 28.92 11.23
C GLY A 23 -14.02 27.99 11.52
N HIS A 24 -13.77 26.73 11.85
CA HIS A 24 -14.80 25.80 12.31
C HIS A 24 -15.06 25.94 13.82
N VAL A 25 -16.27 25.62 14.24
CA VAL A 25 -16.58 25.44 15.67
C VAL A 25 -16.22 24.00 16.03
N VAL A 26 -15.24 23.81 16.92
CA VAL A 26 -14.71 22.48 17.25
C VAL A 26 -15.13 22.07 18.66
N LYS A 27 -15.86 20.97 18.76
CA LYS A 27 -16.16 20.27 20.02
C LYS A 27 -15.14 19.16 20.23
N ARG A 28 -14.70 18.98 21.45
CA ARG A 28 -13.64 18.02 21.81
C ARG A 28 -14.11 17.08 22.92
N ALA A 29 -13.73 15.81 22.83
CA ALA A 29 -13.91 14.83 23.90
C ALA A 29 -12.67 13.93 24.03
N ASP A 30 -12.29 13.61 25.25
CA ASP A 30 -11.24 12.65 25.60
C ASP A 30 -11.74 11.68 26.65
N VAL A 31 -10.85 10.90 27.24
CA VAL A 31 -11.18 9.91 28.28
C VAL A 31 -11.87 10.59 29.45
N GLY A 32 -13.10 10.17 29.74
CA GLY A 32 -13.94 10.72 30.82
C GLY A 32 -14.95 11.78 30.37
N ASP A 33 -14.84 12.31 29.15
CA ASP A 33 -15.76 13.29 28.61
C ASP A 33 -17.02 12.64 28.01
N SER A 34 -18.10 13.42 27.87
CA SER A 34 -19.32 12.97 27.20
C SER A 34 -19.15 12.97 25.68
N ILE A 35 -19.18 11.78 25.08
CA ILE A 35 -19.21 11.62 23.62
C ILE A 35 -20.47 12.23 23.04
N GLU A 36 -21.63 12.10 23.72
CA GLU A 36 -22.92 12.66 23.29
C GLU A 36 -22.85 14.19 23.13
N ASP A 37 -22.28 14.90 24.10
CA ASP A 37 -22.13 16.35 24.03
C ASP A 37 -21.17 16.79 22.91
N CYS A 38 -20.12 15.98 22.66
CA CYS A 38 -19.15 16.23 21.60
C CYS A 38 -19.78 16.07 20.21
N VAL A 39 -20.55 15.02 19.97
CA VAL A 39 -21.10 14.72 18.63
C VAL A 39 -22.38 15.47 18.31
N LYS A 40 -23.05 16.05 19.31
CA LYS A 40 -24.30 16.78 19.14
C LYS A 40 -24.11 17.95 18.16
N ASP A 41 -24.99 18.06 17.18
CA ASP A 41 -25.02 19.11 16.14
C ASP A 41 -23.77 19.16 15.23
N CYS A 42 -22.85 18.15 15.29
CA CYS A 42 -21.69 18.07 14.43
C CYS A 42 -22.06 17.42 13.09
N GLU A 43 -21.58 17.98 11.98
CA GLU A 43 -21.70 17.36 10.66
C GLU A 43 -20.66 16.24 10.50
N PHE A 44 -19.41 16.52 10.88
CA PHE A 44 -18.32 15.55 10.91
C PHE A 44 -17.82 15.36 12.34
N VAL A 45 -17.52 14.10 12.69
CA VAL A 45 -16.91 13.75 13.96
C VAL A 45 -15.65 12.93 13.68
N PHE A 46 -14.50 13.52 13.92
CA PHE A 46 -13.20 12.89 13.74
C PHE A 46 -12.84 12.05 14.96
N VAL A 47 -12.39 10.82 14.72
CA VAL A 47 -11.97 9.86 15.75
C VAL A 47 -10.47 9.64 15.62
N ALA A 48 -9.71 10.16 16.60
CA ALA A 48 -8.25 10.12 16.64
C ALA A 48 -7.74 9.41 17.91
N VAL A 49 -8.33 8.26 18.21
CA VAL A 49 -7.99 7.46 19.40
C VAL A 49 -6.90 6.44 19.09
N PRO A 50 -6.14 5.96 20.09
CA PRO A 50 -5.08 4.99 19.86
C PRO A 50 -5.58 3.66 19.27
N THR A 51 -4.77 3.09 18.38
CA THR A 51 -4.80 1.68 17.98
C THR A 51 -3.52 1.03 18.50
N PRO A 52 -3.44 0.68 19.79
CA PRO A 52 -2.20 0.26 20.41
C PRO A 52 -1.73 -1.08 19.85
N HIS A 53 -0.41 -1.19 19.68
CA HIS A 53 0.29 -2.46 19.49
C HIS A 53 0.67 -3.04 20.87
N ASP A 54 1.05 -4.30 20.90
CA ASP A 54 1.62 -4.91 22.08
C ASP A 54 2.92 -4.14 22.47
N PRO A 55 3.14 -3.82 23.76
CA PRO A 55 4.33 -3.09 24.19
C PRO A 55 5.66 -3.71 23.80
N LEU A 56 5.71 -5.02 23.53
CA LEU A 56 6.91 -5.71 23.05
C LEU A 56 7.22 -5.38 21.58
N TYR A 57 6.27 -4.82 20.82
CA TYR A 57 6.38 -4.55 19.38
C TYR A 57 6.65 -3.06 19.07
N ASP A 58 7.04 -2.28 20.08
CA ASP A 58 7.28 -0.83 19.92
C ASP A 58 8.64 -0.47 19.30
N GLY A 59 9.44 -1.48 18.96
CA GLY A 59 10.76 -1.32 18.32
C GLY A 59 11.90 -0.90 19.27
N LYS A 60 11.66 -0.73 20.59
CA LYS A 60 12.73 -0.46 21.54
C LYS A 60 13.56 -1.72 21.87
N TYR A 61 12.94 -2.88 21.76
CA TYR A 61 13.55 -4.17 22.03
C TYR A 61 13.62 -4.99 20.75
N ILE A 62 14.42 -6.07 20.79
CA ILE A 62 14.48 -7.02 19.68
C ILE A 62 13.09 -7.64 19.49
N CYS A 63 12.55 -7.52 18.28
CA CYS A 63 11.21 -8.00 17.94
C CYS A 63 11.16 -8.89 16.68
N SER A 64 12.30 -9.16 16.04
CA SER A 64 12.37 -9.99 14.83
C SER A 64 11.86 -11.42 15.01
N ASP A 65 11.99 -11.97 16.23
CA ASP A 65 11.60 -13.33 16.57
C ASP A 65 10.22 -13.41 17.24
N LEU A 66 9.51 -12.29 17.36
CA LEU A 66 8.16 -12.27 17.92
C LEU A 66 7.15 -12.76 16.88
N GLU A 67 6.13 -13.46 17.36
CA GLU A 67 5.02 -13.88 16.49
C GLU A 67 4.28 -12.67 15.92
N PRO A 68 3.93 -12.66 14.63
CA PRO A 68 3.18 -11.55 14.02
C PRO A 68 1.88 -11.27 14.77
N LYS A 69 1.58 -9.98 15.03
CA LYS A 69 0.41 -9.57 15.79
C LYS A 69 -0.20 -8.28 15.21
N ASP A 70 -1.53 -8.24 15.13
CA ASP A 70 -2.29 -7.07 14.73
C ASP A 70 -2.36 -6.02 15.86
N PHE A 71 -2.81 -4.82 15.54
CA PHE A 71 -3.13 -3.79 16.53
C PHE A 71 -4.38 -4.19 17.34
N SER A 72 -4.56 -3.60 18.53
CA SER A 72 -5.86 -3.64 19.21
C SER A 72 -6.76 -2.52 18.67
N TYR A 73 -7.97 -2.90 18.30
CA TYR A 73 -9.00 -1.98 17.83
C TYR A 73 -10.09 -1.74 18.87
N ASP A 74 -9.93 -2.22 20.10
CA ASP A 74 -10.97 -2.18 21.13
C ASP A 74 -11.39 -0.77 21.48
N ILE A 75 -10.43 0.17 21.58
CA ILE A 75 -10.71 1.59 21.85
C ILE A 75 -11.50 2.20 20.69
N VAL A 76 -11.11 1.96 19.45
CA VAL A 76 -11.82 2.46 18.25
C VAL A 76 -13.23 1.90 18.21
N LYS A 77 -13.40 0.59 18.41
CA LYS A 77 -14.72 -0.07 18.41
C LYS A 77 -15.64 0.46 19.51
N ASP A 78 -15.12 0.68 20.70
CA ASP A 78 -15.89 1.26 21.81
C ASP A 78 -16.37 2.69 21.49
N VAL A 79 -15.46 3.55 21.01
CA VAL A 79 -15.77 4.94 20.66
C VAL A 79 -16.79 5.00 19.50
N ILE A 80 -16.56 4.25 18.41
CA ILE A 80 -17.49 4.20 17.27
C ILE A 80 -18.86 3.71 17.73
N THR A 81 -18.91 2.68 18.56
CA THR A 81 -20.18 2.12 19.09
C THR A 81 -20.93 3.15 19.95
N LYS A 82 -20.23 3.89 20.82
CA LYS A 82 -20.82 4.93 21.65
C LYS A 82 -21.33 6.11 20.81
N ALA A 83 -20.52 6.59 19.88
CA ALA A 83 -20.92 7.69 19.00
C ALA A 83 -22.12 7.29 18.11
N ASN A 84 -22.12 6.09 17.54
CA ASN A 84 -23.22 5.59 16.71
C ASN A 84 -24.58 5.50 17.42
N LYS A 85 -24.61 5.36 18.76
CA LYS A 85 -25.86 5.33 19.53
C LYS A 85 -26.58 6.68 19.56
N VAL A 86 -25.84 7.78 19.43
CA VAL A 86 -26.35 9.15 19.58
C VAL A 86 -26.30 9.97 18.29
N MET A 87 -25.61 9.47 17.28
CA MET A 87 -25.53 10.06 15.94
C MET A 87 -26.61 9.51 15.00
N ASN A 88 -26.83 10.19 13.87
CA ASN A 88 -27.81 9.84 12.85
C ASN A 88 -27.22 9.93 11.42
N LYS A 89 -28.04 9.68 10.38
CA LYS A 89 -27.63 9.67 8.98
C LYS A 89 -27.28 11.05 8.38
N GLU A 90 -27.57 12.13 9.10
CA GLU A 90 -27.18 13.49 8.73
C GLU A 90 -25.79 13.86 9.27
N GLN A 91 -25.06 12.90 9.81
CA GLN A 91 -23.74 13.04 10.42
C GLN A 91 -22.79 11.99 9.88
N CYS A 92 -21.50 12.27 9.94
CA CYS A 92 -20.46 11.36 9.48
C CYS A 92 -19.32 11.21 10.51
N LEU A 93 -19.05 9.97 10.91
CA LEU A 93 -17.83 9.60 11.61
C LEU A 93 -16.66 9.53 10.63
N VAL A 94 -15.52 10.06 11.02
CA VAL A 94 -14.29 10.05 10.22
C VAL A 94 -13.16 9.46 11.07
N LEU A 95 -12.81 8.22 10.82
CA LEU A 95 -11.68 7.58 11.52
C LEU A 95 -10.36 8.07 10.96
N ILE A 96 -9.47 8.57 11.84
CA ILE A 96 -8.10 9.01 11.52
C ILE A 96 -7.08 7.93 11.90
N SER A 97 -7.34 7.16 12.95
CA SER A 97 -6.41 6.19 13.55
C SER A 97 -5.90 5.18 12.52
N THR A 98 -4.63 4.84 12.61
CA THR A 98 -4.01 3.87 11.70
C THR A 98 -4.55 2.47 11.93
N VAL A 99 -4.95 1.80 10.85
CA VAL A 99 -5.43 0.43 10.85
C VAL A 99 -4.80 -0.37 9.70
N LEU A 100 -4.78 -1.70 9.78
CA LEU A 100 -4.28 -2.56 8.70
C LEU A 100 -5.32 -2.71 7.57
N PRO A 101 -4.89 -3.03 6.34
CA PRO A 101 -5.78 -3.28 5.20
C PRO A 101 -6.87 -4.32 5.53
N GLY A 102 -8.13 -3.97 5.20
CA GLY A 102 -9.32 -4.78 5.49
C GLY A 102 -9.93 -4.58 6.87
N THR A 103 -9.30 -3.83 7.76
CA THR A 103 -9.78 -3.63 9.14
C THR A 103 -11.07 -2.84 9.21
N MET A 104 -11.18 -1.75 8.45
CA MET A 104 -12.40 -0.92 8.43
C MET A 104 -13.63 -1.77 8.15
N ARG A 105 -13.57 -2.63 7.14
CA ARG A 105 -14.69 -3.50 6.76
C ARG A 105 -14.91 -4.62 7.75
N ARG A 106 -13.85 -5.30 8.18
CA ARG A 106 -13.91 -6.45 9.07
C ARG A 106 -14.35 -6.11 10.49
N GLU A 107 -13.78 -5.03 11.06
CA GLU A 107 -13.87 -4.73 12.49
C GLU A 107 -14.75 -3.54 12.84
N ILE A 108 -14.93 -2.57 11.92
CA ILE A 108 -15.41 -1.21 12.29
C ILE A 108 -16.71 -0.83 11.58
N ALA A 109 -16.83 -1.03 10.28
CA ALA A 109 -17.92 -0.48 9.48
C ALA A 109 -19.32 -0.94 9.95
N HIS A 110 -19.45 -2.17 10.40
CA HIS A 110 -20.72 -2.72 10.90
C HIS A 110 -21.18 -2.08 12.22
N LEU A 111 -20.30 -1.36 12.93
CA LEU A 111 -20.62 -0.67 14.18
C LEU A 111 -21.24 0.72 13.94
N ALA A 112 -21.11 1.27 12.73
CA ALA A 112 -21.57 2.60 12.35
C ALA A 112 -22.87 2.56 11.52
N ASN A 113 -23.87 1.79 11.94
CA ASN A 113 -25.10 1.55 11.18
C ASN A 113 -26.14 2.70 11.26
N ASN A 114 -26.07 3.55 12.28
CA ASN A 114 -26.96 4.71 12.44
C ASN A 114 -26.39 5.98 11.82
N THR A 115 -25.13 6.02 11.49
CA THR A 115 -24.44 7.18 10.92
C THR A 115 -23.68 6.79 9.65
N ASN A 116 -22.97 7.76 9.04
CA ASN A 116 -22.05 7.49 7.94
C ASN A 116 -20.65 7.32 8.51
N LEU A 117 -19.77 6.62 7.78
CA LEU A 117 -18.40 6.37 8.20
C LEU A 117 -17.43 6.57 7.03
N LEU A 118 -16.37 7.31 7.28
CA LEU A 118 -15.24 7.50 6.39
C LEU A 118 -13.94 7.12 7.10
N TYR A 119 -12.92 6.82 6.31
CA TYR A 119 -11.56 6.64 6.76
C TYR A 119 -10.67 7.73 6.16
N ASN A 120 -10.03 8.54 7.02
CA ASN A 120 -9.21 9.67 6.57
C ASN A 120 -7.90 9.73 7.38
N PRO A 121 -6.97 8.80 7.14
CA PRO A 121 -5.70 8.79 7.85
C PRO A 121 -4.79 9.93 7.39
N TYR A 122 -3.96 10.43 8.31
CA TYR A 122 -3.02 11.51 8.02
C TYR A 122 -1.61 10.99 7.79
N LEU A 123 -0.88 11.63 6.88
CA LEU A 123 0.58 11.48 6.72
C LEU A 123 1.25 12.60 7.50
N ILE A 124 1.56 12.34 8.74
CA ILE A 124 2.14 13.32 9.68
C ILE A 124 3.35 12.76 10.39
N ALA A 125 4.25 13.66 10.81
CA ALA A 125 5.28 13.35 11.77
C ALA A 125 4.94 13.93 13.15
N MET A 126 5.37 13.24 14.21
CA MET A 126 5.17 13.72 15.58
C MET A 126 5.98 15.00 15.80
N GLY A 127 5.31 16.05 16.28
CA GLY A 127 5.89 17.37 16.51
C GLY A 127 5.62 18.39 15.39
N THR A 128 5.20 17.96 14.19
CA THR A 128 4.90 18.84 13.04
C THR A 128 3.45 18.73 12.55
N VAL A 129 2.54 18.16 13.35
CA VAL A 129 1.16 17.82 12.95
C VAL A 129 0.44 18.94 12.23
N LYS A 130 0.43 20.18 12.79
CA LYS A 130 -0.24 21.33 12.15
C LYS A 130 0.39 21.69 10.81
N ALA A 131 1.72 21.71 10.74
CA ALA A 131 2.43 22.03 9.49
C ALA A 131 2.16 20.97 8.41
N ASP A 132 2.15 19.70 8.79
CA ASP A 132 1.85 18.58 7.89
C ASP A 132 0.37 18.58 7.46
N MET A 133 -0.55 19.02 8.32
CA MET A 133 -1.95 19.19 7.95
C MET A 133 -2.18 20.40 7.02
N ALA A 134 -1.41 21.47 7.18
CA ALA A 134 -1.47 22.62 6.29
C ALA A 134 -0.83 22.33 4.92
N ASN A 135 0.15 21.45 4.85
CA ASN A 135 0.89 21.10 3.64
C ASN A 135 1.00 19.56 3.46
N PRO A 136 -0.10 18.83 3.40
CA PRO A 136 -0.05 17.38 3.28
C PRO A 136 0.41 16.99 1.87
N GLU A 137 1.19 15.92 1.76
CA GLU A 137 1.57 15.36 0.46
C GLU A 137 0.34 14.88 -0.32
N MET A 138 -0.66 14.35 0.38
CA MET A 138 -1.96 13.97 -0.16
C MET A 138 -3.00 13.92 0.96
N ILE A 139 -4.27 14.08 0.59
CA ILE A 139 -5.42 13.83 1.46
C ILE A 139 -6.10 12.56 0.99
N MET A 140 -6.21 11.58 1.88
CA MET A 140 -6.75 10.25 1.60
C MET A 140 -8.15 10.12 2.21
N ILE A 141 -9.13 9.67 1.43
CA ILE A 141 -10.52 9.50 1.88
C ILE A 141 -11.01 8.12 1.43
N GLY A 142 -11.22 7.24 2.39
CA GLY A 142 -11.76 5.89 2.20
C GLY A 142 -13.25 5.83 2.50
N GLY A 143 -13.98 5.17 1.63
CA GLY A 143 -15.43 5.02 1.70
C GLY A 143 -16.12 5.69 0.53
N ASP A 144 -17.05 4.97 -0.09
CA ASP A 144 -17.79 5.42 -1.27
C ASP A 144 -19.15 5.98 -0.85
N SER A 145 -19.20 7.31 -0.66
CA SER A 145 -20.44 8.02 -0.31
C SER A 145 -20.36 9.48 -0.70
N GLU A 146 -21.53 10.15 -0.73
CA GLU A 146 -21.61 11.60 -0.86
C GLU A 146 -20.81 12.35 0.23
N TRP A 147 -20.64 11.74 1.41
CA TRP A 147 -19.85 12.26 2.50
C TRP A 147 -18.36 12.36 2.17
N ALA A 148 -17.84 11.45 1.33
CA ALA A 148 -16.47 11.56 0.86
C ALA A 148 -16.24 12.81 0.00
N ALA A 149 -17.22 13.17 -0.83
CA ALA A 149 -17.20 14.42 -1.58
C ALA A 149 -17.34 15.65 -0.67
N ALA A 150 -18.24 15.60 0.32
CA ALA A 150 -18.42 16.68 1.29
C ALA A 150 -17.16 16.92 2.13
N LEU A 151 -16.50 15.84 2.59
CA LEU A 151 -15.23 15.92 3.31
C LEU A 151 -14.12 16.55 2.45
N GLN A 152 -14.03 16.17 1.18
CA GLN A 152 -13.08 16.79 0.24
C GLN A 152 -13.36 18.29 0.07
N ILE A 153 -14.61 18.68 -0.12
CA ILE A 153 -15.02 20.11 -0.24
C ILE A 153 -14.64 20.88 1.02
N MET A 154 -14.84 20.28 2.19
CA MET A 154 -14.43 20.91 3.45
C MET A 154 -12.94 21.21 3.46
N TYR A 155 -12.07 20.24 3.11
CA TYR A 155 -10.62 20.46 3.02
C TYR A 155 -10.23 21.51 1.98
N MET A 156 -10.91 21.56 0.84
CA MET A 156 -10.67 22.57 -0.20
C MET A 156 -10.98 24.00 0.26
N ASN A 157 -11.85 24.17 1.26
CA ASN A 157 -12.20 25.46 1.85
C ASN A 157 -11.36 25.82 3.09
N MET A 158 -10.46 24.94 3.51
CA MET A 158 -9.52 25.17 4.60
C MET A 158 -8.17 25.69 4.07
N PRO A 159 -7.30 26.28 4.92
CA PRO A 159 -5.98 26.72 4.53
C PRO A 159 -5.01 25.54 4.35
N VAL A 160 -5.38 24.61 3.47
CA VAL A 160 -4.62 23.40 3.16
C VAL A 160 -4.00 23.55 1.78
N ASN A 161 -2.67 23.54 1.73
CA ASN A 161 -1.90 23.61 0.48
C ASN A 161 -1.72 22.20 -0.12
N CYS A 162 -2.81 21.63 -0.63
CA CYS A 162 -2.80 20.32 -1.27
C CYS A 162 -3.83 20.27 -2.41
N ASN A 163 -3.40 19.76 -3.56
CA ASN A 163 -4.26 19.51 -4.72
C ASN A 163 -4.40 18.02 -5.05
N ARG A 164 -3.80 17.14 -4.24
CA ARG A 164 -3.78 15.69 -4.44
C ARG A 164 -4.73 15.00 -3.47
N TYR A 165 -5.92 14.68 -3.95
CA TYR A 165 -6.94 13.93 -3.22
C TYR A 165 -7.01 12.51 -3.74
N ILE A 166 -6.81 11.53 -2.85
CA ILE A 166 -6.92 10.10 -3.13
C ILE A 166 -8.22 9.61 -2.52
N LYS A 167 -9.17 9.25 -3.36
CA LYS A 167 -10.43 8.62 -2.93
C LYS A 167 -10.45 7.17 -3.38
N GLY A 168 -10.95 6.31 -2.53
CA GLY A 168 -11.03 4.89 -2.81
C GLY A 168 -11.84 4.12 -1.78
N THR A 169 -11.84 2.81 -1.90
CA THR A 169 -12.39 1.91 -0.89
C THR A 169 -11.62 2.04 0.43
N TYR A 170 -12.17 1.50 1.50
CA TYR A 170 -11.44 1.45 2.77
C TYR A 170 -10.09 0.77 2.61
N GLU A 171 -10.07 -0.39 1.95
CA GLU A 171 -8.89 -1.23 1.74
C GLU A 171 -7.78 -0.51 0.95
N GLU A 172 -8.14 0.28 -0.06
CA GLU A 172 -7.19 1.07 -0.85
C GLU A 172 -6.53 2.16 -0.01
N ILE A 173 -7.30 2.84 0.83
CA ILE A 173 -6.78 3.92 1.67
C ILE A 173 -5.99 3.37 2.87
N GLU A 174 -6.45 2.29 3.51
CA GLU A 174 -5.71 1.55 4.53
C GLU A 174 -4.35 1.11 3.99
N SER A 175 -4.34 0.48 2.81
CA SER A 175 -3.12 0.04 2.13
C SER A 175 -2.19 1.20 1.82
N THR A 176 -2.71 2.28 1.25
CA THR A 176 -1.92 3.48 0.93
C THR A 176 -1.22 4.01 2.19
N LYS A 177 -1.94 4.12 3.31
CA LYS A 177 -1.40 4.61 4.59
C LYS A 177 -0.27 3.73 5.12
N ILE A 178 -0.48 2.42 5.16
CA ILE A 178 0.50 1.48 5.73
C ILE A 178 1.73 1.34 4.82
N PHE A 179 1.53 1.12 3.53
CA PHE A 179 2.63 0.94 2.59
C PHE A 179 3.46 2.20 2.39
N TYR A 180 2.89 3.40 2.55
CA TYR A 180 3.65 4.65 2.55
C TYR A 180 4.79 4.62 3.59
N ASN A 181 4.48 4.23 4.83
CA ASN A 181 5.48 4.11 5.88
C ASN A 181 6.50 3.00 5.58
N THR A 182 6.05 1.87 5.03
CA THR A 182 6.93 0.75 4.67
C THR A 182 7.91 1.14 3.56
N PHE A 183 7.48 1.90 2.55
CA PHE A 183 8.38 2.42 1.52
C PHE A 183 9.46 3.34 2.10
N ILE A 184 9.12 4.19 3.07
CA ILE A 184 10.11 5.02 3.79
C ILE A 184 11.10 4.13 4.52
N THR A 185 10.61 3.12 5.26
CA THR A 185 11.45 2.16 5.99
C THR A 185 12.42 1.44 5.05
N MET A 186 11.94 0.97 3.89
CA MET A 186 12.80 0.30 2.89
C MET A 186 13.92 1.23 2.39
N LYS A 187 13.62 2.48 2.10
CA LYS A 187 14.63 3.47 1.69
C LYS A 187 15.69 3.68 2.76
N ILE A 188 15.27 3.87 4.02
CA ILE A 188 16.18 4.08 5.15
C ILE A 188 17.05 2.83 5.36
N THR A 189 16.44 1.64 5.37
CA THR A 189 17.15 0.37 5.56
C THR A 189 18.19 0.14 4.46
N MET A 190 17.86 0.46 3.21
CA MET A 190 18.81 0.36 2.09
C MET A 190 19.99 1.34 2.26
N CYS A 191 19.74 2.59 2.65
CA CYS A 191 20.80 3.57 2.92
C CYS A 191 21.71 3.12 4.07
N ASN A 192 21.12 2.58 5.14
CA ASN A 192 21.88 2.07 6.28
C ASN A 192 22.75 0.86 5.89
N MET A 193 22.23 -0.03 5.03
CA MET A 193 23.03 -1.15 4.51
C MET A 193 24.22 -0.67 3.65
N ILE A 194 24.04 0.35 2.81
CA ILE A 194 25.14 0.98 2.07
C ILE A 194 26.19 1.53 3.04
N GLN A 195 25.76 2.11 4.17
CA GLN A 195 26.67 2.58 5.22
C GLN A 195 27.49 1.43 5.84
N ASP A 196 26.86 0.30 6.14
CA ASP A 196 27.54 -0.87 6.72
C ASP A 196 28.57 -1.44 5.73
N VAL A 197 28.22 -1.51 4.44
CA VAL A 197 29.17 -1.88 3.37
C VAL A 197 30.36 -0.90 3.36
N ALA A 198 30.10 0.41 3.39
CA ALA A 198 31.16 1.41 3.39
C ALA A 198 32.09 1.29 4.60
N MET A 199 31.56 1.03 5.79
CA MET A 199 32.32 0.81 7.02
C MET A 199 33.23 -0.44 6.95
N LYS A 200 32.77 -1.50 6.34
CA LYS A 200 33.50 -2.77 6.23
C LYS A 200 34.52 -2.77 5.08
N LEU A 201 34.13 -2.21 3.94
CA LEU A 201 34.97 -2.21 2.73
C LEU A 201 36.13 -1.20 2.83
N GLY A 202 35.91 -0.05 3.49
CA GLY A 202 36.83 1.08 3.48
C GLY A 202 36.87 1.82 2.12
N ASN A 203 37.57 2.92 2.05
CA ASN A 203 37.71 3.76 0.82
C ASN A 203 36.39 4.11 0.12
N MET A 204 35.28 4.08 0.84
CA MET A 204 33.94 4.38 0.35
C MET A 204 33.28 5.41 1.26
N ASN A 205 32.86 6.54 0.69
CA ASN A 205 32.04 7.51 1.39
C ASN A 205 30.57 7.23 1.07
N VAL A 206 29.79 6.86 2.09
CA VAL A 206 28.37 6.54 1.97
C VAL A 206 27.56 7.72 1.43
N ASP A 207 27.89 8.95 1.81
CA ASP A 207 27.15 10.14 1.39
C ASP A 207 27.25 10.39 -0.11
N VAL A 208 28.40 10.10 -0.71
CA VAL A 208 28.58 10.18 -2.17
C VAL A 208 27.65 9.22 -2.89
N VAL A 209 27.52 7.98 -2.39
CA VAL A 209 26.66 6.95 -2.99
C VAL A 209 25.18 7.30 -2.80
N THR A 210 24.77 7.61 -1.58
CA THR A 210 23.36 7.88 -1.28
C THR A 210 22.87 9.18 -1.92
N GLN A 211 23.72 10.21 -2.02
CA GLN A 211 23.39 11.44 -2.73
C GLN A 211 23.20 11.17 -4.23
N ALA A 212 24.09 10.42 -4.86
CA ALA A 212 23.95 10.07 -6.28
C ALA A 212 22.65 9.32 -6.56
N LEU A 213 22.24 8.40 -5.64
CA LEU A 213 20.96 7.69 -5.74
C LEU A 213 19.77 8.65 -5.53
N ALA A 214 19.84 9.57 -4.57
CA ALA A 214 18.79 10.54 -4.29
C ALA A 214 18.55 11.52 -5.45
N GLU A 215 19.61 11.88 -6.18
CA GLU A 215 19.54 12.75 -7.36
C GLU A 215 19.09 12.02 -8.64
N SER A 216 18.90 10.68 -8.59
CA SER A 216 18.46 9.86 -9.73
C SER A 216 16.95 9.99 -9.97
N THR A 217 16.50 11.17 -10.38
CA THR A 217 15.06 11.54 -10.49
C THR A 217 14.34 10.90 -11.68
N ASP A 218 15.07 10.36 -12.66
CA ASP A 218 14.44 9.72 -13.83
C ASP A 218 13.84 8.35 -13.49
N ARG A 219 14.46 7.57 -12.59
CA ARG A 219 14.04 6.20 -12.27
C ARG A 219 13.77 5.98 -10.79
N ILE A 220 14.75 6.24 -9.92
CA ILE A 220 14.68 5.88 -8.50
C ILE A 220 13.71 6.81 -7.74
N MET A 221 13.82 8.11 -7.96
CA MET A 221 12.99 9.14 -7.32
C MET A 221 11.84 9.61 -8.23
N SER A 222 11.21 8.68 -8.95
CA SER A 222 10.15 8.95 -9.93
C SER A 222 9.02 7.94 -9.81
N PRO A 223 7.87 8.13 -10.49
CA PRO A 223 6.79 7.14 -10.53
C PRO A 223 7.11 5.90 -11.39
N LYS A 224 8.25 5.85 -12.09
CA LYS A 224 8.69 4.65 -12.82
C LYS A 224 8.86 3.48 -11.85
N TYR A 225 8.53 2.28 -12.29
CA TYR A 225 8.55 1.04 -11.49
C TYR A 225 7.58 0.99 -10.30
N MET A 226 6.58 1.89 -10.27
CA MET A 226 5.49 1.88 -9.27
C MET A 226 4.21 1.22 -9.78
N LYS A 227 4.26 0.48 -10.89
CA LYS A 227 3.14 -0.29 -11.42
C LYS A 227 3.31 -1.76 -11.05
N ALA A 228 2.33 -2.30 -10.33
CA ALA A 228 2.30 -3.73 -10.03
C ALA A 228 2.13 -4.57 -11.32
N GLY A 229 2.69 -5.76 -11.31
CA GLY A 229 2.67 -6.70 -12.44
C GLY A 229 3.44 -7.97 -12.09
N MET A 230 4.39 -8.35 -12.94
CA MET A 230 5.23 -9.54 -12.76
C MET A 230 6.71 -9.18 -12.76
N GLY A 231 7.49 -9.93 -11.96
CA GLY A 231 8.95 -9.86 -11.96
C GLY A 231 9.52 -8.60 -11.32
N ASP A 232 10.80 -8.41 -11.49
CA ASP A 232 11.60 -7.39 -10.81
C ASP A 232 12.47 -6.53 -11.74
N GLY A 233 12.25 -6.58 -13.04
CA GLY A 233 12.91 -5.70 -14.01
C GLY A 233 13.97 -6.37 -14.91
N GLY A 234 14.17 -7.69 -14.82
CA GLY A 234 14.99 -8.49 -15.72
C GLY A 234 16.27 -9.05 -15.11
N SER A 235 17.15 -9.58 -15.97
CA SER A 235 18.30 -10.40 -15.55
C SER A 235 19.30 -9.70 -14.65
N CYS A 236 19.47 -8.38 -14.78
CA CYS A 236 20.39 -7.63 -13.93
C CYS A 236 19.96 -7.64 -12.46
N HIS A 237 18.65 -7.60 -12.18
CA HIS A 237 18.13 -7.46 -10.82
C HIS A 237 18.43 -8.69 -9.94
N PRO A 238 18.03 -9.91 -10.29
CA PRO A 238 18.38 -11.08 -9.50
C PRO A 238 19.89 -11.32 -9.45
N ARG A 239 20.61 -11.13 -10.57
CA ARG A 239 22.07 -11.28 -10.64
C ARG A 239 22.78 -10.36 -9.64
N ASP A 240 22.44 -9.08 -9.63
CA ASP A 240 23.10 -8.08 -8.78
C ASP A 240 22.73 -8.32 -7.31
N ASN A 241 21.49 -8.70 -7.00
CA ASN A 241 21.10 -9.07 -5.64
C ASN A 241 21.81 -10.34 -5.15
N ILE A 242 22.04 -11.34 -6.00
CA ILE A 242 22.84 -12.53 -5.65
C ILE A 242 24.28 -12.15 -5.36
N ALA A 243 24.89 -11.28 -6.17
CA ALA A 243 26.26 -10.81 -5.97
C ALA A 243 26.39 -9.97 -4.69
N LEU A 244 25.40 -9.12 -4.40
CA LEU A 244 25.37 -8.31 -3.17
C LEU A 244 25.12 -9.16 -1.93
N ARG A 245 24.38 -10.26 -2.04
CA ARG A 245 24.24 -11.26 -0.99
C ARG A 245 25.58 -11.87 -0.62
N TRP A 246 26.36 -12.31 -1.62
CA TRP A 246 27.70 -12.81 -1.41
C TRP A 246 28.61 -11.77 -0.74
N LEU A 247 28.56 -10.50 -1.21
CA LEU A 247 29.35 -9.42 -0.60
C LEU A 247 28.97 -9.16 0.86
N ALA A 248 27.68 -9.21 1.19
CA ALA A 248 27.20 -9.06 2.56
C ALA A 248 27.72 -10.17 3.48
N GLU A 249 27.82 -11.39 2.97
CA GLU A 249 28.40 -12.55 3.67
C GLU A 249 29.93 -12.39 3.85
N GLU A 250 30.67 -12.05 2.80
CA GLU A 250 32.12 -11.80 2.85
C GLU A 250 32.52 -10.67 3.82
N LEU A 251 31.69 -9.64 3.92
CA LEU A 251 31.91 -8.51 4.81
C LEU A 251 31.38 -8.75 6.23
N ASP A 252 30.75 -9.88 6.50
CA ASP A 252 30.12 -10.21 7.77
C ASP A 252 29.20 -9.06 8.25
N LEU A 253 28.20 -8.69 7.43
CA LEU A 253 27.22 -7.66 7.79
C LEU A 253 26.26 -8.14 8.89
N GLY A 254 26.07 -9.46 9.06
CA GLY A 254 25.19 -10.05 10.06
C GLY A 254 23.70 -10.06 9.64
N TYR A 255 23.35 -9.62 8.46
CA TYR A 255 21.98 -9.69 7.91
C TYR A 255 21.98 -9.73 6.38
N ASP A 256 20.90 -10.29 5.79
CA ASP A 256 20.77 -10.54 4.34
C ASP A 256 19.46 -9.96 3.78
N LEU A 257 19.44 -8.65 3.52
CA LEU A 257 18.31 -7.99 2.86
C LEU A 257 18.14 -8.47 1.41
N PHE A 258 19.23 -8.78 0.74
CA PHE A 258 19.23 -9.16 -0.68
C PHE A 258 18.62 -10.55 -0.89
N GLY A 259 18.91 -11.50 0.01
CA GLY A 259 18.25 -12.81 0.05
C GLY A 259 16.75 -12.70 0.25
N SER A 260 16.30 -11.79 1.12
CA SER A 260 14.87 -11.50 1.32
C SER A 260 14.20 -10.98 0.05
N ILE A 261 14.86 -10.11 -0.72
CA ILE A 261 14.35 -9.60 -2.01
C ILE A 261 14.23 -10.75 -3.02
N ILE A 262 15.25 -11.61 -3.14
CA ILE A 262 15.24 -12.78 -4.04
C ILE A 262 14.10 -13.72 -3.65
N HIS A 263 13.97 -14.04 -2.36
CA HIS A 263 12.90 -14.91 -1.87
C HIS A 263 11.50 -14.33 -2.17
N ALA A 264 11.30 -13.03 -1.95
CA ALA A 264 10.03 -12.37 -2.26
C ALA A 264 9.67 -12.44 -3.76
N ARG A 265 10.67 -12.28 -4.65
CA ARG A 265 10.52 -12.44 -6.11
C ARG A 265 10.04 -13.85 -6.49
N GLU A 266 10.66 -14.87 -5.92
CA GLU A 266 10.32 -16.28 -6.19
C GLU A 266 8.95 -16.65 -5.59
N GLN A 267 8.66 -16.17 -4.40
CA GLN A 267 7.35 -16.40 -3.75
C GLN A 267 6.22 -15.75 -4.54
N GLN A 268 6.42 -14.56 -5.10
CA GLN A 268 5.42 -13.91 -5.97
C GLN A 268 5.13 -14.75 -7.21
N ALA A 269 6.16 -15.34 -7.85
CA ALA A 269 5.97 -16.23 -8.99
C ALA A 269 5.23 -17.52 -8.58
N SER A 270 5.54 -18.09 -7.42
CA SER A 270 4.84 -19.25 -6.85
C SER A 270 3.37 -18.95 -6.59
N ASN A 271 3.05 -17.78 -6.02
CA ASN A 271 1.67 -17.35 -5.78
C ASN A 271 0.87 -17.20 -7.09
N MET A 272 1.48 -16.64 -8.13
CA MET A 272 0.90 -16.54 -9.47
C MET A 272 0.60 -17.94 -10.03
N ALA A 273 1.56 -18.85 -9.99
CA ALA A 273 1.39 -20.23 -10.46
C ALA A 273 0.28 -20.96 -9.67
N LYS A 274 0.18 -20.72 -8.36
CA LYS A 274 -0.90 -21.28 -7.54
C LYS A 274 -2.26 -20.80 -8.03
N TYR A 275 -2.43 -19.52 -8.27
CA TYR A 275 -3.67 -18.95 -8.78
C TYR A 275 -4.04 -19.52 -10.17
N LEU A 276 -3.07 -19.65 -11.07
CA LEU A 276 -3.30 -20.27 -12.39
C LEU A 276 -3.73 -21.73 -12.27
N LYS A 277 -3.13 -22.52 -11.35
CA LYS A 277 -3.54 -23.90 -11.08
C LYS A 277 -4.95 -24.01 -10.51
N GLU A 278 -5.37 -23.07 -9.69
CA GLU A 278 -6.73 -23.00 -9.16
C GLU A 278 -7.74 -22.78 -10.31
N LEU A 279 -7.51 -21.80 -11.19
CA LEU A 279 -8.33 -21.58 -12.38
C LEU A 279 -8.31 -22.77 -13.35
N SER A 280 -7.15 -23.33 -13.61
CA SER A 280 -6.99 -24.52 -14.47
C SER A 280 -7.84 -25.69 -13.98
N LYS A 281 -7.82 -25.96 -12.68
CA LYS A 281 -8.60 -27.01 -12.06
C LYS A 281 -10.10 -26.71 -12.07
N GLU A 282 -10.50 -25.49 -11.80
CA GLU A 282 -11.90 -25.06 -11.76
C GLU A 282 -12.59 -25.20 -13.13
N HIS A 283 -11.86 -24.89 -14.21
CA HIS A 283 -12.41 -24.87 -15.56
C HIS A 283 -11.99 -26.04 -16.45
N ASP A 284 -11.18 -26.96 -15.92
CA ASP A 284 -10.62 -28.10 -16.66
C ASP A 284 -9.85 -27.68 -17.94
N LEU A 285 -9.03 -26.63 -17.81
CA LEU A 285 -8.27 -26.02 -18.89
C LEU A 285 -6.76 -26.12 -18.62
N PRO A 286 -5.92 -26.37 -19.64
CA PRO A 286 -4.46 -26.30 -19.49
C PRO A 286 -4.00 -24.86 -19.23
N ILE A 287 -2.78 -24.71 -18.68
CA ILE A 287 -2.16 -23.38 -18.47
C ILE A 287 -1.24 -23.08 -19.65
N VAL A 288 -1.38 -21.88 -20.21
CA VAL A 288 -0.50 -21.33 -21.25
C VAL A 288 0.03 -19.97 -20.79
N ILE A 289 1.33 -19.78 -20.84
CA ILE A 289 1.97 -18.50 -20.54
C ILE A 289 2.30 -17.80 -21.86
N MET A 290 1.74 -16.61 -22.06
CA MET A 290 1.95 -15.80 -23.25
C MET A 290 3.16 -14.88 -23.05
N GLY A 291 4.23 -15.13 -23.81
CA GLY A 291 5.47 -14.38 -23.72
C GLY A 291 6.52 -15.03 -22.83
N LYS A 292 7.40 -15.82 -23.43
CA LYS A 292 8.49 -16.52 -22.75
C LYS A 292 9.68 -15.62 -22.43
N SER A 293 9.94 -14.63 -23.28
CA SER A 293 11.05 -13.69 -23.12
C SER A 293 10.84 -12.72 -21.94
N PHE A 294 11.92 -12.06 -21.54
CA PHE A 294 11.85 -11.00 -20.52
C PHE A 294 11.00 -9.79 -20.96
N LYS A 295 11.04 -9.44 -22.25
CA LYS A 295 10.25 -8.35 -22.85
C LYS A 295 9.71 -8.78 -24.22
N PRO A 296 8.55 -8.24 -24.64
CA PRO A 296 7.91 -8.67 -25.90
C PRO A 296 8.75 -8.46 -27.14
N ASP A 297 9.65 -7.51 -27.14
CA ASP A 297 10.46 -7.12 -28.32
C ASP A 297 11.88 -7.73 -28.28
N LEU A 298 12.17 -8.64 -27.34
CA LEU A 298 13.49 -9.22 -27.17
C LEU A 298 13.40 -10.76 -27.11
N GLU A 299 14.22 -11.45 -27.88
CA GLU A 299 14.45 -12.89 -27.75
C GLU A 299 15.42 -13.19 -26.62
N TYR A 300 15.12 -12.70 -25.41
CA TYR A 300 16.00 -12.82 -24.24
C TYR A 300 15.23 -13.37 -23.05
N GLU A 301 15.63 -14.53 -22.59
CA GLU A 301 14.93 -15.31 -21.55
C GLU A 301 15.49 -15.09 -20.13
N ASP A 302 16.75 -14.66 -20.01
CA ASP A 302 17.36 -14.46 -18.69
C ASP A 302 16.60 -13.40 -17.88
N GLY A 303 16.27 -13.79 -16.65
CA GLY A 303 15.46 -12.95 -15.76
C GLY A 303 13.97 -12.91 -16.10
N SER A 304 13.52 -13.78 -17.05
CA SER A 304 12.11 -13.84 -17.41
C SER A 304 11.23 -14.25 -16.23
N PRO A 305 10.24 -13.42 -15.84
CA PRO A 305 9.27 -13.78 -14.83
C PRO A 305 8.35 -14.92 -15.27
N SER A 306 8.12 -15.06 -16.58
CA SER A 306 7.33 -16.13 -17.17
C SER A 306 7.96 -17.49 -16.94
N ILE A 307 9.25 -17.60 -17.22
CA ILE A 307 10.02 -18.83 -16.97
C ILE A 307 10.06 -19.13 -15.47
N LEU A 308 10.17 -18.12 -14.62
CA LEU A 308 10.14 -18.34 -13.18
C LEU A 308 8.77 -18.90 -12.73
N VAL A 309 7.65 -18.38 -13.24
CA VAL A 309 6.31 -18.93 -12.96
C VAL A 309 6.19 -20.36 -13.42
N SER A 310 6.75 -20.71 -14.61
CA SER A 310 6.71 -22.08 -15.14
C SER A 310 7.47 -23.11 -14.28
N GLN A 311 8.35 -22.69 -13.38
CA GLN A 311 8.99 -23.60 -12.43
C GLN A 311 8.02 -24.11 -11.35
N PHE A 312 6.87 -23.46 -11.18
CA PHE A 312 5.90 -23.76 -10.13
C PHE A 312 4.58 -24.36 -10.65
N CYS A 313 4.38 -24.45 -11.97
CA CYS A 313 3.19 -25.08 -12.56
C CYS A 313 3.54 -25.78 -13.88
N GLU A 314 2.80 -26.83 -14.21
CA GLU A 314 2.84 -27.46 -15.53
C GLU A 314 2.14 -26.53 -16.53
N CYS A 315 2.84 -26.08 -17.58
CA CYS A 315 2.33 -25.13 -18.57
C CYS A 315 3.07 -25.25 -19.90
N THR A 316 2.47 -24.66 -20.94
CA THR A 316 3.12 -24.43 -22.24
C THR A 316 3.29 -22.93 -22.47
N PHE A 317 4.12 -22.58 -23.49
CA PHE A 317 4.31 -21.18 -23.88
C PHE A 317 3.72 -20.90 -25.24
N ASP A 318 3.05 -19.76 -25.38
CA ASP A 318 2.59 -19.17 -26.65
C ASP A 318 1.71 -20.09 -27.53
N ASP A 319 1.12 -21.14 -26.94
CA ASP A 319 0.21 -22.06 -27.65
C ASP A 319 -1.24 -21.57 -27.58
N VAL A 320 -1.72 -20.98 -28.67
CA VAL A 320 -3.10 -20.48 -28.83
C VAL A 320 -3.98 -21.43 -29.65
N THR A 321 -3.63 -22.70 -29.75
CA THR A 321 -4.36 -23.65 -30.61
C THR A 321 -5.66 -24.18 -29.97
N LYS A 322 -5.78 -24.11 -28.66
CA LYS A 322 -6.92 -24.64 -27.88
C LYS A 322 -7.28 -23.70 -26.74
N PRO A 323 -8.53 -23.77 -26.23
CA PRO A 323 -8.90 -23.06 -25.01
C PRO A 323 -7.96 -23.42 -23.83
N ALA A 324 -7.57 -22.38 -23.07
CA ALA A 324 -6.65 -22.52 -21.93
C ALA A 324 -6.85 -21.39 -20.93
N VAL A 325 -6.22 -21.53 -19.76
CA VAL A 325 -5.95 -20.42 -18.84
C VAL A 325 -4.68 -19.73 -19.32
N PHE A 326 -4.81 -18.56 -19.91
CA PHE A 326 -3.70 -17.77 -20.44
C PHE A 326 -3.18 -16.76 -19.44
N LEU A 327 -1.91 -16.85 -19.08
CA LEU A 327 -1.21 -15.78 -18.37
C LEU A 327 -0.62 -14.81 -19.39
N LEU A 328 -1.05 -13.56 -19.39
CA LEU A 328 -0.50 -12.51 -20.25
C LEU A 328 0.72 -11.88 -19.57
N ALA A 329 1.88 -12.47 -19.80
CA ALA A 329 3.08 -12.16 -19.01
C ALA A 329 3.74 -10.82 -19.37
N HIS A 330 3.41 -10.21 -20.51
CA HIS A 330 3.98 -8.95 -20.94
C HIS A 330 2.99 -7.79 -20.81
N SER A 331 3.44 -6.64 -20.28
CA SER A 331 2.71 -5.38 -20.39
C SER A 331 2.62 -4.93 -21.87
N ARG A 332 1.49 -4.34 -22.25
CA ARG A 332 1.32 -3.73 -23.57
C ARG A 332 2.20 -2.49 -23.78
N GLN A 333 2.63 -1.86 -22.69
CA GLN A 333 3.55 -0.73 -22.75
C GLN A 333 4.99 -1.24 -22.92
N THR A 334 5.45 -1.27 -24.15
CA THR A 334 6.85 -1.54 -24.44
C THR A 334 7.72 -0.34 -24.05
N THR A 335 9.01 -0.57 -23.78
CA THR A 335 9.98 0.50 -23.49
C THR A 335 10.10 1.52 -24.66
N PHE A 336 9.67 1.15 -25.84
CA PHE A 336 9.76 1.93 -27.08
C PHE A 336 8.40 2.40 -27.63
N GLY A 337 7.33 2.32 -26.85
CA GLY A 337 6.02 2.88 -27.23
C GLY A 337 5.25 2.12 -28.30
N LYS A 338 5.68 0.90 -28.67
CA LYS A 338 4.91 0.04 -29.58
C LYS A 338 3.88 -0.75 -28.79
N ALA A 339 2.62 -0.73 -29.22
CA ALA A 339 1.57 -1.56 -28.63
C ALA A 339 1.89 -3.04 -28.87
N ASN A 340 1.77 -3.87 -27.83
CA ASN A 340 1.83 -5.32 -27.96
C ASN A 340 0.73 -5.85 -28.87
N LYS A 341 0.99 -7.00 -29.51
CA LYS A 341 -0.01 -7.77 -30.25
C LYS A 341 -1.21 -8.03 -29.33
N GLU A 342 -2.39 -7.67 -29.78
CA GLU A 342 -3.61 -8.25 -29.23
C GLU A 342 -3.57 -9.75 -29.55
N TYR A 343 -3.60 -10.57 -28.53
CA TYR A 343 -3.73 -12.00 -28.72
C TYR A 343 -5.19 -12.34 -28.96
N ASP A 344 -5.49 -12.93 -30.12
CA ASP A 344 -6.77 -13.59 -30.35
C ASP A 344 -6.74 -14.93 -29.63
N LEU A 345 -7.36 -14.99 -28.45
CA LEU A 345 -7.42 -16.20 -27.65
C LEU A 345 -8.59 -17.08 -28.13
N PRO A 346 -8.43 -18.42 -28.12
CA PRO A 346 -9.50 -19.34 -28.49
C PRO A 346 -10.76 -19.13 -27.65
N GLU A 347 -11.93 -19.30 -28.25
CA GLU A 347 -13.22 -19.21 -27.55
C GLU A 347 -13.28 -20.22 -26.38
N GLY A 348 -13.79 -19.80 -25.24
CA GLY A 348 -13.82 -20.60 -24.00
C GLY A 348 -12.54 -20.51 -23.16
N SER A 349 -11.57 -19.67 -23.55
CA SER A 349 -10.35 -19.42 -22.75
C SER A 349 -10.59 -18.43 -21.62
N ILE A 350 -9.73 -18.50 -20.63
CA ILE A 350 -9.65 -17.54 -19.52
C ILE A 350 -8.32 -16.80 -19.63
N ALA A 351 -8.36 -15.47 -19.68
CA ALA A 351 -7.16 -14.64 -19.66
C ALA A 351 -6.91 -14.06 -18.27
N VAL A 352 -5.69 -14.18 -17.77
CA VAL A 352 -5.18 -13.54 -16.55
C VAL A 352 -4.19 -12.47 -16.95
N ASP A 353 -4.47 -11.22 -16.61
CA ASP A 353 -3.63 -10.07 -16.92
C ASP A 353 -3.07 -9.39 -15.66
N PRO A 354 -1.83 -9.68 -15.27
CA PRO A 354 -1.19 -9.04 -14.12
C PRO A 354 -0.98 -7.53 -14.29
N TRP A 355 -1.02 -7.03 -15.53
CA TRP A 355 -0.80 -5.62 -15.86
C TRP A 355 -2.10 -4.82 -15.89
N ARG A 356 -3.27 -5.51 -15.91
CA ARG A 356 -4.62 -4.91 -15.93
C ARG A 356 -4.83 -3.97 -17.12
N GLU A 357 -4.34 -4.37 -18.27
CA GLU A 357 -4.38 -3.60 -19.52
C GLU A 357 -5.43 -4.12 -20.50
N ARG A 358 -5.92 -5.35 -20.30
CA ARG A 358 -6.93 -6.02 -21.11
C ARG A 358 -8.27 -6.07 -20.36
N LYS A 359 -9.32 -5.50 -20.97
CA LYS A 359 -10.65 -5.36 -20.33
C LYS A 359 -11.41 -6.67 -20.18
N ASP A 360 -11.15 -7.63 -21.06
CA ASP A 360 -11.80 -8.96 -21.10
C ASP A 360 -10.98 -10.04 -20.39
N ALA A 361 -9.99 -9.65 -19.62
CA ALA A 361 -9.16 -10.53 -18.80
C ALA A 361 -9.42 -10.30 -17.31
N ILE A 362 -9.14 -11.33 -16.51
CA ILE A 362 -9.11 -11.22 -15.04
C ILE A 362 -7.85 -10.43 -14.66
N GLY A 363 -8.03 -9.29 -14.02
CA GLY A 363 -6.93 -8.54 -13.44
C GLY A 363 -6.42 -9.22 -12.17
N TYR A 364 -5.13 -9.56 -12.12
CA TYR A 364 -4.54 -10.11 -10.90
C TYR A 364 -4.33 -9.00 -9.88
N GLY A 365 -5.01 -9.11 -8.73
CA GLY A 365 -4.95 -8.12 -7.65
C GLY A 365 -5.99 -7.00 -7.74
N VAL A 366 -7.06 -7.16 -8.52
CA VAL A 366 -8.22 -6.26 -8.58
C VAL A 366 -9.51 -7.03 -8.58
#